data_7f6d10b296815095695092c81ce1aec0
#
_entry.id   7f6d10b296815095695092c81ce1aec0
#
_cell.length_a   1.000
_cell.length_b   1.000
_cell.length_c   1.000
_cell.angle_alpha   90.00
_cell.angle_beta   90.00
_cell.angle_gamma   90.00
#
_symmetry.space_group_name_H-M   'P 1'
#
loop_
_entity.id
_entity.type
_entity.pdbx_description
1 polymer ?
#
loop_
_entity_poly.entity_id
_entity_poly.type
_entity_poly.pdbx_seq_one_letter_code
_entity_poly.pdbx_strand_id
1 'polypeptide(L)'
;MEPHDTRPPTSRPPVAIAAGSIAATFTWAGDRWVHRIAHQGAGETVGWTSLDGPCPIANDPRWPASPVLVELSRVGATRAGASGGPAIVGVGLAGRSHFSASITPDPHASDAIRFEIACRLHEAPVWLGSTYRVDGGLIQITAADGSDALPRTVVWAYSIGPQGIFGVRGASVSTTTA
;
A
#
# COMPACT_ATOMS: atom_id res chain seq x y z
N MET A 1 -27.42 -23.65 -25.24
CA MET A 1 -26.04 -23.22 -25.02
C MET A 1 -26.08 -21.71 -24.96
N GLU A 2 -26.26 -21.16 -23.73
CA GLU A 2 -26.36 -19.71 -23.51
C GLU A 2 -24.97 -19.07 -23.66
N PRO A 3 -24.89 -17.90 -24.32
CA PRO A 3 -23.61 -17.18 -24.41
C PRO A 3 -23.22 -16.70 -23.02
N HIS A 4 -22.01 -17.07 -22.58
CA HIS A 4 -21.35 -16.48 -21.41
C HIS A 4 -21.25 -14.96 -21.62
N ASP A 5 -22.02 -14.22 -20.85
CA ASP A 5 -21.93 -12.76 -20.75
C ASP A 5 -20.55 -12.43 -20.13
N THR A 6 -19.55 -12.24 -20.96
CA THR A 6 -18.26 -11.70 -20.61
C THR A 6 -18.37 -10.20 -20.42
N ARG A 7 -19.08 -9.78 -19.39
CA ARG A 7 -19.12 -8.39 -18.97
C ARG A 7 -17.71 -7.99 -18.51
N PRO A 8 -17.10 -6.95 -19.12
CA PRO A 8 -15.80 -6.49 -18.65
C PRO A 8 -15.88 -6.11 -17.17
N PRO A 9 -14.82 -6.34 -16.38
CA PRO A 9 -14.83 -6.05 -14.97
C PRO A 9 -15.19 -4.58 -14.75
N THR A 10 -16.24 -4.37 -13.99
CA THR A 10 -16.80 -3.05 -13.69
C THR A 10 -15.68 -2.14 -13.17
N SER A 11 -15.36 -1.05 -13.88
CA SER A 11 -14.39 -0.08 -13.44
C SER A 11 -14.85 0.49 -12.10
N ARG A 12 -14.07 0.30 -11.05
CA ARG A 12 -14.34 0.87 -9.73
C ARG A 12 -13.84 2.32 -9.73
N PRO A 13 -14.60 3.27 -9.18
CA PRO A 13 -14.14 4.66 -9.10
C PRO A 13 -12.89 4.76 -8.24
N PRO A 14 -11.94 5.65 -8.57
CA PRO A 14 -10.75 5.87 -7.77
C PRO A 14 -11.08 6.29 -6.33
N VAL A 15 -10.26 5.87 -5.39
CA VAL A 15 -10.33 6.28 -3.99
C VAL A 15 -9.08 7.08 -3.66
N ALA A 16 -9.22 8.24 -3.01
CA ALA A 16 -8.08 9.08 -2.70
C ALA A 16 -8.11 9.61 -1.27
N ILE A 17 -6.92 9.84 -0.70
CA ILE A 17 -6.69 10.53 0.57
C ILE A 17 -5.58 11.53 0.39
N ALA A 18 -5.68 12.68 1.07
CA ALA A 18 -4.68 13.73 0.99
C ALA A 18 -4.29 14.24 2.37
N ALA A 19 -3.06 14.70 2.48
CA ALA A 19 -2.49 15.40 3.64
C ALA A 19 -1.56 16.50 3.14
N GLY A 20 -1.96 17.78 3.34
CA GLY A 20 -1.24 18.93 2.82
C GLY A 20 -1.05 18.83 1.29
N SER A 21 0.20 18.86 0.85
CA SER A 21 0.58 18.78 -0.57
C SER A 21 0.72 17.35 -1.12
N ILE A 22 0.55 16.32 -0.27
CA ILE A 22 0.64 14.89 -0.64
C ILE A 22 -0.76 14.32 -0.86
N ALA A 23 -0.92 13.55 -1.93
CA ALA A 23 -2.15 12.78 -2.18
C ALA A 23 -1.83 11.35 -2.62
N ALA A 24 -2.51 10.38 -2.02
CA ALA A 24 -2.51 8.98 -2.47
C ALA A 24 -3.81 8.69 -3.21
N THR A 25 -3.71 8.21 -4.44
CA THR A 25 -4.84 7.82 -5.29
C THR A 25 -4.75 6.33 -5.58
N PHE A 26 -5.81 5.62 -5.23
CA PHE A 26 -5.97 4.19 -5.47
C PHE A 26 -6.83 3.97 -6.70
N THR A 27 -6.37 3.13 -7.62
CA THR A 27 -7.04 2.78 -8.87
C THR A 27 -7.20 1.27 -8.96
N TRP A 28 -8.37 0.82 -9.40
CA TRP A 28 -8.63 -0.60 -9.60
C TRP A 28 -7.91 -1.13 -10.85
N ALA A 29 -7.03 -2.12 -10.67
CA ALA A 29 -6.22 -2.71 -11.75
C ALA A 29 -6.82 -4.01 -12.34
N GLY A 30 -8.09 -4.29 -12.02
CA GLY A 30 -8.79 -5.49 -12.52
C GLY A 30 -8.99 -6.56 -11.45
N ASP A 31 -7.96 -6.85 -10.66
CA ASP A 31 -7.98 -7.85 -9.59
C ASP A 31 -7.62 -7.28 -8.22
N ARG A 32 -7.00 -6.09 -8.18
CA ARG A 32 -6.54 -5.42 -6.97
C ARG A 32 -6.50 -3.92 -7.11
N TRP A 33 -6.38 -3.24 -5.98
CA TRP A 33 -6.10 -1.81 -5.94
C TRP A 33 -4.59 -1.56 -5.98
N VAL A 34 -4.17 -0.73 -6.92
CA VAL A 34 -2.83 -0.15 -7.00
C VAL A 34 -2.91 1.31 -6.62
N HIS A 35 -1.82 1.90 -6.15
CA HIS A 35 -1.86 3.29 -5.76
C HIS A 35 -0.65 4.07 -6.25
N ARG A 36 -0.91 5.34 -6.51
CA ARG A 36 0.10 6.35 -6.79
C ARG A 36 0.02 7.43 -5.73
N ILE A 37 1.17 7.84 -5.24
CA ILE A 37 1.29 8.97 -4.34
C ILE A 37 1.98 10.08 -5.12
N ALA A 38 1.41 11.28 -5.06
CA ALA A 38 1.93 12.45 -5.73
C ALA A 38 2.13 13.58 -4.72
N HIS A 39 3.26 14.26 -4.84
CA HIS A 39 3.52 15.53 -4.17
C HIS A 39 3.33 16.66 -5.19
N GLN A 40 2.48 17.61 -4.88
CA GLN A 40 2.27 18.83 -5.66
C GLN A 40 3.18 19.94 -5.11
N GLY A 41 4.39 20.02 -5.65
CA GLY A 41 5.34 21.10 -5.37
C GLY A 41 5.36 22.15 -6.50
N ALA A 42 6.04 23.26 -6.28
CA ALA A 42 6.19 24.33 -7.27
C ALA A 42 7.05 23.82 -8.45
N GLY A 43 6.41 23.29 -9.48
CA GLY A 43 7.02 23.01 -10.79
C GLY A 43 7.35 21.54 -11.10
N GLU A 44 7.42 20.64 -10.14
CA GLU A 44 7.73 19.22 -10.40
C GLU A 44 6.86 18.31 -9.56
N THR A 45 6.24 17.32 -10.20
CA THR A 45 5.45 16.30 -9.51
C THR A 45 6.33 15.09 -9.23
N VAL A 46 6.83 14.99 -8.02
CA VAL A 46 7.47 13.75 -7.56
C VAL A 46 6.37 12.74 -7.26
N GLY A 47 6.54 11.51 -7.75
CA GLY A 47 5.55 10.47 -7.58
C GLY A 47 6.13 9.12 -7.19
N TRP A 48 5.40 8.41 -6.34
CA TRP A 48 5.68 7.02 -5.97
C TRP A 48 4.52 6.17 -6.46
N THR A 49 4.82 5.14 -7.25
CA THR A 49 3.81 4.19 -7.72
C THR A 49 4.05 2.83 -7.08
N SER A 50 3.03 2.28 -6.41
CA SER A 50 3.12 0.94 -5.85
C SER A 50 3.38 -0.09 -6.95
N LEU A 51 4.28 -1.03 -6.68
CA LEU A 51 4.54 -2.13 -7.59
C LEU A 51 3.56 -3.27 -7.26
N ASP A 52 2.73 -3.66 -8.23
CA ASP A 52 1.61 -4.58 -8.06
C ASP A 52 1.88 -6.02 -8.54
N GLY A 53 3.02 -6.24 -9.19
CA GLY A 53 3.44 -7.56 -9.67
C GLY A 53 4.15 -8.41 -8.61
N PRO A 54 4.76 -9.54 -9.04
CA PRO A 54 5.67 -10.31 -8.22
C PRO A 54 6.81 -9.45 -7.66
N CYS A 55 7.29 -9.78 -6.48
CA CYS A 55 8.44 -9.08 -5.91
C CYS A 55 9.67 -9.30 -6.79
N PRO A 56 10.34 -8.25 -7.29
CA PRO A 56 11.46 -8.39 -8.22
C PRO A 56 12.71 -9.04 -7.59
N ILE A 57 12.83 -9.02 -6.28
CA ILE A 57 13.95 -9.64 -5.55
C ILE A 57 13.60 -11.03 -5.01
N ALA A 58 12.31 -11.34 -4.85
CA ALA A 58 11.87 -12.67 -4.48
C ALA A 58 11.71 -13.48 -5.76
N ASN A 59 12.56 -14.44 -6.00
CA ASN A 59 12.46 -15.33 -7.16
C ASN A 59 11.27 -16.32 -7.03
N ASP A 60 10.15 -15.83 -6.49
CA ASP A 60 8.91 -16.56 -6.31
C ASP A 60 7.72 -15.68 -6.73
N PRO A 61 7.07 -15.97 -7.88
CA PRO A 61 5.97 -15.17 -8.41
C PRO A 61 4.71 -15.16 -7.53
N ARG A 62 4.63 -16.02 -6.52
CA ARG A 62 3.49 -16.07 -5.57
C ARG A 62 3.53 -14.92 -4.55
N TRP A 63 4.73 -14.34 -4.31
CA TRP A 63 4.88 -13.26 -3.35
C TRP A 63 4.80 -11.89 -4.03
N PRO A 64 3.82 -11.05 -3.63
CA PRO A 64 3.63 -9.74 -4.24
C PRO A 64 4.71 -8.75 -3.79
N ALA A 65 5.03 -7.81 -4.67
CA ALA A 65 5.94 -6.71 -4.38
C ALA A 65 5.37 -5.70 -3.38
N SER A 66 4.05 -5.62 -3.29
CA SER A 66 3.32 -4.77 -2.34
C SER A 66 2.07 -5.50 -1.82
N PRO A 67 1.49 -5.06 -0.70
CA PRO A 67 0.28 -5.64 -0.15
C PRO A 67 -0.84 -5.72 -1.17
N VAL A 68 -1.43 -6.90 -1.32
CA VAL A 68 -2.60 -7.09 -2.19
C VAL A 68 -3.83 -6.59 -1.46
N LEU A 69 -4.48 -5.58 -2.00
CA LEU A 69 -5.73 -5.01 -1.50
C LEU A 69 -6.83 -5.20 -2.55
N VAL A 70 -7.86 -5.95 -2.24
CA VAL A 70 -8.99 -6.23 -3.15
C VAL A 70 -10.25 -5.45 -2.77
N GLU A 71 -10.34 -5.03 -1.52
CA GLU A 71 -11.41 -4.17 -1.03
C GLU A 71 -10.82 -2.94 -0.37
N LEU A 72 -11.39 -1.78 -0.66
CA LEU A 72 -11.08 -0.52 0.01
C LEU A 72 -12.38 0.14 0.48
N SER A 73 -12.32 0.71 1.69
CA SER A 73 -13.40 1.49 2.26
C SER A 73 -12.87 2.78 2.87
N ARG A 74 -13.59 3.88 2.66
CA ARG A 74 -13.33 5.12 3.39
C ARG A 74 -14.01 5.06 4.76
N VAL A 75 -13.28 5.45 5.79
CA VAL A 75 -13.73 5.48 7.17
C VAL A 75 -13.44 6.87 7.74
N GLY A 76 -14.35 7.39 8.52
CA GLY A 76 -14.18 8.65 9.25
C GLY A 76 -14.59 9.91 8.48
N ALA A 77 -14.80 11.00 9.23
CA ALA A 77 -15.11 12.37 8.76
C ALA A 77 -16.48 12.62 8.09
N THR A 78 -17.51 11.86 8.38
CA THR A 78 -18.89 12.28 8.01
C THR A 78 -19.70 12.87 9.17
N ARG A 79 -19.15 12.95 10.37
CA ARG A 79 -19.82 13.55 11.53
C ARG A 79 -18.95 14.66 12.14
N ALA A 80 -19.47 15.87 12.20
CA ALA A 80 -18.87 16.95 12.98
C ALA A 80 -18.74 16.49 14.44
N GLY A 81 -17.49 16.48 14.96
CA GLY A 81 -17.19 16.05 16.34
C GLY A 81 -16.57 14.66 16.49
N ALA A 82 -16.40 13.86 15.44
CA ALA A 82 -15.64 12.63 15.52
C ALA A 82 -14.14 12.96 15.59
N SER A 83 -13.45 12.47 16.61
CA SER A 83 -12.00 12.70 16.84
C SER A 83 -11.08 11.93 15.88
N GLY A 84 -11.59 11.27 14.86
CA GLY A 84 -10.83 10.54 13.84
C GLY A 84 -10.82 11.28 12.51
N GLY A 85 -9.63 11.57 11.97
CA GLY A 85 -9.43 12.08 10.61
C GLY A 85 -9.88 11.08 9.54
N PRO A 86 -9.84 11.48 8.25
CA PRO A 86 -10.17 10.58 7.14
C PRO A 86 -9.19 9.40 7.12
N ALA A 87 -9.71 8.21 6.87
CA ALA A 87 -8.90 7.01 6.69
C ALA A 87 -9.40 6.19 5.50
N ILE A 88 -8.50 5.46 4.88
CA ILE A 88 -8.82 4.37 3.96
C ILE A 88 -8.38 3.09 4.64
N VAL A 89 -9.28 2.11 4.71
CA VAL A 89 -8.95 0.76 5.15
C VAL A 89 -9.06 -0.19 3.98
N GLY A 90 -8.13 -1.14 3.89
CA GLY A 90 -8.09 -2.10 2.83
C GLY A 90 -7.84 -3.50 3.32
N VAL A 91 -8.37 -4.50 2.61
CA VAL A 91 -8.11 -5.92 2.87
C VAL A 91 -7.89 -6.67 1.56
N GLY A 92 -7.14 -7.77 1.63
CA GLY A 92 -6.91 -8.64 0.50
C GLY A 92 -6.12 -9.88 0.83
N LEU A 93 -5.84 -10.68 -0.20
CA LEU A 93 -5.23 -11.99 -0.10
C LEU A 93 -4.10 -12.14 -1.12
N ALA A 94 -3.02 -12.79 -0.69
CA ALA A 94 -2.01 -13.34 -1.58
C ALA A 94 -1.71 -14.78 -1.14
N GLY A 95 -2.04 -15.75 -1.98
CA GLY A 95 -1.99 -17.15 -1.60
C GLY A 95 -2.89 -17.43 -0.37
N ARG A 96 -2.29 -17.91 0.70
CA ARG A 96 -2.96 -18.17 1.99
C ARG A 96 -2.80 -17.02 3.00
N SER A 97 -2.10 -15.97 2.63
CA SER A 97 -1.80 -14.85 3.52
C SER A 97 -2.79 -13.71 3.34
N HIS A 98 -3.22 -13.11 4.45
CA HIS A 98 -4.24 -12.06 4.49
C HIS A 98 -3.58 -10.73 4.79
N PHE A 99 -3.77 -9.76 3.90
CA PHE A 99 -3.34 -8.38 4.11
C PHE A 99 -4.47 -7.52 4.63
N SER A 100 -4.14 -6.62 5.53
CA SER A 100 -4.97 -5.47 5.90
C SER A 100 -4.12 -4.22 5.94
N ALA A 101 -4.71 -3.09 5.59
CA ALA A 101 -4.04 -1.80 5.57
C ALA A 101 -4.94 -0.71 6.15
N SER A 102 -4.32 0.22 6.88
CA SER A 102 -4.90 1.49 7.28
C SER A 102 -4.04 2.61 6.71
N ILE A 103 -4.65 3.50 5.96
CA ILE A 103 -3.99 4.63 5.31
C ILE A 103 -4.63 5.92 5.84
N THR A 104 -3.83 6.78 6.47
CA THR A 104 -4.27 7.99 7.16
C THR A 104 -3.32 9.15 6.87
N PRO A 105 -3.75 10.41 7.06
CA PRO A 105 -2.78 11.49 7.28
C PRO A 105 -1.87 11.13 8.44
N ASP A 106 -0.58 11.44 8.32
CA ASP A 106 0.37 11.17 9.40
C ASP A 106 0.09 12.08 10.61
N PRO A 107 -0.09 11.55 11.83
CA PRO A 107 -0.38 12.37 13.00
C PRO A 107 0.78 13.25 13.44
N HIS A 108 2.00 13.00 12.93
CA HIS A 108 3.23 13.71 13.32
C HIS A 108 3.77 14.61 12.21
N ALA A 109 3.19 14.57 10.99
CA ALA A 109 3.62 15.35 9.84
C ALA A 109 2.43 15.78 8.99
N SER A 110 2.19 17.08 8.90
CA SER A 110 1.04 17.65 8.18
C SER A 110 0.99 17.32 6.69
N ASP A 111 2.18 17.11 6.09
CA ASP A 111 2.38 16.81 4.67
C ASP A 111 2.85 15.37 4.45
N ALA A 112 2.27 14.41 5.16
CA ALA A 112 2.61 13.01 4.97
C ALA A 112 1.39 12.11 5.10
N ILE A 113 1.42 10.99 4.39
CA ILE A 113 0.43 9.92 4.49
C ILE A 113 1.11 8.71 5.12
N ARG A 114 0.49 8.18 6.17
CA ARG A 114 0.93 7.02 6.91
C ARG A 114 0.21 5.78 6.42
N PHE A 115 0.99 4.74 6.19
CA PHE A 115 0.55 3.39 5.88
C PHE A 115 0.87 2.48 7.05
N GLU A 116 -0.14 1.83 7.61
CA GLU A 116 0.00 0.77 8.61
C GLU A 116 -0.56 -0.50 7.99
N ILE A 117 0.28 -1.52 7.88
CA ILE A 117 -0.04 -2.75 7.18
C ILE A 117 0.18 -3.93 8.11
N ALA A 118 -0.74 -4.86 8.09
CA ALA A 118 -0.60 -6.14 8.74
C ALA A 118 -0.78 -7.27 7.73
N CYS A 119 0.02 -8.31 7.86
CA CYS A 119 -0.11 -9.54 7.11
C CYS A 119 -0.24 -10.73 8.05
N ARG A 120 -1.36 -11.45 7.95
CA ARG A 120 -1.53 -12.74 8.63
C ARG A 120 -0.94 -13.84 7.75
N LEU A 121 0.23 -14.31 8.12
CA LEU A 121 0.98 -15.33 7.42
C LEU A 121 0.51 -16.72 7.84
N HIS A 122 0.24 -17.59 6.87
CA HIS A 122 -0.02 -19.01 7.03
C HIS A 122 1.07 -19.87 6.40
N GLU A 123 2.02 -19.24 5.71
CA GLU A 123 3.21 -19.84 5.12
C GLU A 123 4.39 -18.88 5.28
N ALA A 124 5.61 -19.39 5.23
CA ALA A 124 6.81 -18.57 5.35
C ALA A 124 6.92 -17.65 4.12
N PRO A 125 7.08 -16.33 4.31
CA PRO A 125 7.25 -15.42 3.21
C PRO A 125 8.67 -15.54 2.63
N VAL A 126 8.77 -15.46 1.30
CA VAL A 126 10.06 -15.27 0.62
C VAL A 126 10.48 -13.80 0.73
N TRP A 127 9.48 -12.90 0.69
CA TRP A 127 9.64 -11.48 0.90
C TRP A 127 8.34 -10.89 1.46
N LEU A 128 8.44 -9.89 2.31
CA LEU A 128 7.29 -9.22 2.88
C LEU A 128 7.59 -7.72 3.05
N GLY A 129 6.72 -6.88 2.48
CA GLY A 129 6.91 -5.45 2.53
C GLY A 129 6.06 -4.69 1.51
N SER A 130 6.54 -3.50 1.13
CA SER A 130 5.92 -2.62 0.13
C SER A 130 7.00 -2.08 -0.81
N THR A 131 6.75 -2.09 -2.11
CA THR A 131 7.69 -1.61 -3.11
C THR A 131 7.07 -0.48 -3.92
N TYR A 132 7.84 0.57 -4.13
CA TYR A 132 7.45 1.72 -4.94
C TYR A 132 8.43 1.92 -6.08
N ARG A 133 7.88 2.22 -7.25
CA ARG A 133 8.66 2.75 -8.37
C ARG A 133 8.75 4.26 -8.23
N VAL A 134 9.96 4.77 -8.41
CA VAL A 134 10.29 6.20 -8.47
C VAL A 134 11.10 6.46 -9.73
N ASP A 135 11.30 7.71 -10.08
CA ASP A 135 12.21 8.05 -11.18
C ASP A 135 13.63 7.56 -10.84
N GLY A 136 14.16 6.70 -11.70
CA GLY A 136 15.51 6.13 -11.55
C GLY A 136 15.65 4.90 -10.65
N GLY A 137 14.56 4.28 -10.17
CA GLY A 137 14.74 3.05 -9.40
C GLY A 137 13.51 2.56 -8.62
N LEU A 138 13.81 1.76 -7.60
CA LEU A 138 12.82 1.19 -6.69
C LEU A 138 13.15 1.58 -5.25
N ILE A 139 12.12 1.88 -4.47
CA ILE A 139 12.21 1.97 -3.03
C ILE A 139 11.48 0.77 -2.44
N GLN A 140 12.15 0.05 -1.56
CA GLN A 140 11.62 -1.12 -0.88
C GLN A 140 11.51 -0.86 0.62
N ILE A 141 10.35 -1.12 1.16
CA ILE A 141 10.06 -1.09 2.57
C ILE A 141 9.89 -2.54 3.02
N THR A 142 10.92 -3.10 3.65
CA THR A 142 10.91 -4.49 4.13
C THR A 142 10.30 -4.54 5.52
N ALA A 143 9.32 -5.41 5.72
CA ALA A 143 8.78 -5.69 7.04
C ALA A 143 9.78 -6.46 7.89
N ALA A 144 10.00 -6.01 9.13
CA ALA A 144 10.79 -6.76 10.10
C ALA A 144 9.97 -7.95 10.59
N ASP A 145 10.46 -9.14 10.31
CA ASP A 145 9.88 -10.42 10.72
C ASP A 145 10.89 -11.19 11.57
N GLY A 146 10.61 -11.35 12.84
CA GLY A 146 11.54 -11.93 13.83
C GLY A 146 11.13 -13.34 14.30
N SER A 147 10.17 -14.00 13.65
CA SER A 147 9.65 -15.29 14.10
C SER A 147 9.44 -16.26 12.95
N ASP A 148 9.80 -17.53 13.17
CA ASP A 148 9.52 -18.63 12.22
C ASP A 148 8.18 -19.32 12.49
N ALA A 149 7.52 -19.03 13.62
CA ALA A 149 6.26 -19.67 13.99
C ALA A 149 5.10 -19.26 13.07
N LEU A 150 4.27 -20.21 12.67
CA LEU A 150 3.08 -20.01 11.86
C LEU A 150 1.84 -20.62 12.54
N PRO A 151 0.66 -20.04 12.39
CA PRO A 151 0.37 -18.77 11.73
C PRO A 151 0.77 -17.58 12.61
N ARG A 152 1.27 -16.49 12.00
CA ARG A 152 1.63 -15.25 12.73
C ARG A 152 1.14 -14.01 11.99
N THR A 153 1.12 -12.89 12.69
CA THR A 153 0.83 -11.58 12.09
C THR A 153 2.08 -10.72 12.16
N VAL A 154 2.52 -10.23 11.00
CA VAL A 154 3.59 -9.25 10.88
C VAL A 154 2.97 -7.88 10.61
N VAL A 155 3.44 -6.85 11.31
CA VAL A 155 2.95 -5.49 11.18
C VAL A 155 4.12 -4.57 10.85
N TRP A 156 3.95 -3.73 9.83
CA TRP A 156 4.90 -2.66 9.51
C TRP A 156 4.18 -1.37 9.19
N ALA A 157 4.84 -0.26 9.42
CA ALA A 157 4.32 1.05 9.13
C ALA A 157 5.40 1.96 8.56
N TYR A 158 5.01 2.83 7.66
CA TYR A 158 5.85 3.85 7.05
C TYR A 158 5.02 5.07 6.69
N SER A 159 5.68 6.19 6.52
CA SER A 159 5.06 7.44 6.07
C SER A 159 5.73 7.92 4.79
N ILE A 160 4.93 8.50 3.90
CA ILE A 160 5.39 9.10 2.65
C ILE A 160 5.05 10.58 2.67
N GLY A 161 6.08 11.41 2.56
CA GLY A 161 5.98 12.87 2.55
C GLY A 161 6.85 13.48 1.44
N PRO A 162 6.93 14.83 1.35
CA PRO A 162 7.69 15.53 0.30
C PRO A 162 9.18 15.14 0.25
N GLN A 163 9.74 14.74 1.39
CA GLN A 163 11.16 14.36 1.50
C GLN A 163 11.44 12.87 1.26
N GLY A 164 10.40 12.08 0.94
CA GLY A 164 10.55 10.66 0.66
C GLY A 164 9.74 9.74 1.56
N ILE A 165 10.21 8.51 1.68
CA ILE A 165 9.58 7.44 2.45
C ILE A 165 10.38 7.17 3.71
N PHE A 166 9.71 7.10 4.85
CA PHE A 166 10.32 6.89 6.17
C PHE A 166 9.70 5.69 6.86
N GLY A 167 10.53 4.75 7.30
CA GLY A 167 10.10 3.65 8.15
C GLY A 167 9.69 4.17 9.54
N VAL A 168 8.55 3.69 10.04
CA VAL A 168 8.02 4.11 11.35
C VAL A 168 8.09 2.96 12.36
N ARG A 169 7.50 1.82 12.04
CA ARG A 169 7.43 0.67 12.93
C ARG A 169 7.63 -0.62 12.15
N GLY A 170 8.56 -1.46 12.60
CA GLY A 170 8.78 -2.77 11.98
C GLY A 170 9.07 -2.71 10.48
N ALA A 171 9.66 -1.60 10.01
CA ALA A 171 9.96 -1.35 8.61
C ALA A 171 11.39 -0.85 8.43
N SER A 172 12.09 -1.40 7.45
CA SER A 172 13.38 -0.89 6.95
C SER A 172 13.20 -0.39 5.52
N VAL A 173 13.77 0.77 5.20
CA VAL A 173 13.67 1.39 3.88
C VAL A 173 15.01 1.27 3.16
N SER A 174 14.99 0.78 1.94
CA SER A 174 16.16 0.68 1.05
C SER A 174 15.82 1.20 -0.34
N THR A 175 16.81 1.80 -1.00
CA THR A 175 16.69 2.31 -2.38
C THR A 175 17.62 1.53 -3.28
N THR A 176 17.11 1.06 -4.41
CA THR A 176 17.90 0.43 -5.47
C THR A 176 17.80 1.31 -6.71
N THR A 177 18.95 1.82 -7.15
CA THR A 177 19.05 2.55 -8.41
C THR A 177 19.08 1.55 -9.58
N ALA A 178 18.36 1.86 -10.63
CA ALA A 178 18.34 1.03 -11.86
C ALA A 178 19.58 1.25 -12.71
#